data_275586c7780843708a6dc3c2e35e0ad3
#
_entry.id   275586c7780843708a6dc3c2e35e0ad3
#
_cell.length_a   1.000
_cell.length_b   1.000
_cell.length_c   1.000
_cell.angle_alpha   90.00
_cell.angle_beta   90.00
_cell.angle_gamma   90.00
#
_symmetry.space_group_name_H-M   'P 1'
#
loop_
_entity.id
_entity.type
_entity.pdbx_description
1 polymer ?
#
loop_
_entity_poly.entity_id
_entity_poly.type
_entity_poly.pdbx_seq_one_letter_code
_entity_poly.pdbx_strand_id
1 'polypeptide(L)'
;MKNFINISDCSPVELRAIIEEAKKRKQNRSGLNKSAPDEDKPFDGKSMAMIFEKPSTRTRMSFDIAVKQLGGSSIILNPDGIHYGKGEETLKDTAQVLSEYVDIVMLRTSS
;
A
#
# COMPACT_ATOMS: atom_id res chain seq x y z
N MET A 1 -6.17 13.32 2.88
CA MET A 1 -5.47 12.02 3.04
C MET A 1 -4.24 12.19 3.91
N LYS A 2 -4.10 11.36 4.92
CA LYS A 2 -2.91 11.38 5.76
C LYS A 2 -1.76 10.70 5.03
N ASN A 3 -0.62 11.37 4.98
CA ASN A 3 0.57 10.83 4.35
C ASN A 3 1.46 10.12 5.36
N PHE A 4 1.98 8.96 5.00
CA PHE A 4 2.97 8.23 5.78
C PHE A 4 4.25 8.14 4.96
N ILE A 5 5.23 8.95 5.30
CA ILE A 5 6.49 9.03 4.58
C ILE A 5 7.64 8.49 5.41
N ASN A 6 7.66 8.78 6.68
CA ASN A 6 8.68 8.34 7.61
C ASN A 6 8.05 7.72 8.85
N ILE A 7 8.78 6.82 9.50
CA ILE A 7 8.33 6.23 10.76
C ILE A 7 8.07 7.31 11.80
N SER A 8 8.85 8.39 11.76
CA SER A 8 8.68 9.51 12.69
C SER A 8 7.37 10.28 12.50
N ASP A 9 6.63 10.02 11.42
CA ASP A 9 5.30 10.62 11.23
C ASP A 9 4.27 10.02 12.19
N CYS A 10 4.60 8.90 12.82
CA CYS A 10 3.76 8.28 13.84
C CYS A 10 4.41 8.43 15.21
N SER A 11 3.58 8.61 16.23
CA SER A 11 4.06 8.58 17.61
C SER A 11 4.45 7.15 18.00
N PRO A 12 5.27 6.96 19.05
CA PRO A 12 5.55 5.61 19.55
C PRO A 12 4.28 4.83 19.91
N VAL A 13 3.27 5.51 20.43
CA VAL A 13 1.99 4.85 20.76
C VAL A 13 1.30 4.38 19.48
N GLU A 14 1.27 5.21 18.45
CA GLU A 14 0.67 4.84 17.17
C GLU A 14 1.40 3.66 16.52
N LEU A 15 2.74 3.67 16.53
CA LEU A 15 3.53 2.59 15.97
C LEU A 15 3.27 1.27 16.69
N ARG A 16 3.19 1.33 18.01
CA ARG A 16 2.90 0.14 18.81
C ARG A 16 1.51 -0.40 18.49
N ALA A 17 0.53 0.48 18.34
CA ALA A 17 -0.82 0.08 17.99
C ALA A 17 -0.88 -0.62 16.63
N ILE A 18 -0.13 -0.12 15.64
CA ILE A 18 -0.05 -0.75 14.32
C ILE A 18 0.53 -2.16 14.43
N ILE A 19 1.62 -2.32 15.18
CA ILE A 19 2.28 -3.62 15.35
C ILE A 19 1.36 -4.60 16.06
N GLU A 20 0.69 -4.16 17.12
CA GLU A 20 -0.22 -5.03 17.88
C GLU A 20 -1.42 -5.44 17.02
N GLU A 21 -1.96 -4.54 16.23
CA GLU A 21 -3.04 -4.88 15.31
C GLU A 21 -2.59 -5.89 14.26
N ALA A 22 -1.38 -5.73 13.74
CA ALA A 22 -0.83 -6.67 12.77
C ALA A 22 -0.66 -8.07 13.36
N LYS A 23 -0.16 -8.15 14.60
CA LYS A 23 -0.04 -9.42 15.29
C LYS A 23 -1.38 -10.09 15.51
N LYS A 24 -2.37 -9.32 15.93
CA LYS A 24 -3.74 -9.81 16.15
C LYS A 24 -4.33 -10.37 14.87
N ARG A 25 -4.19 -9.65 13.76
CA ARG A 25 -4.68 -10.11 12.47
C ARG A 25 -3.98 -11.37 12.02
N LYS A 26 -2.67 -11.45 12.22
CA LYS A 26 -1.90 -12.64 11.88
C LYS A 26 -2.40 -13.87 12.64
N GLN A 27 -2.65 -13.73 13.93
CA GLN A 27 -3.17 -14.82 14.76
C GLN A 27 -4.57 -15.24 14.34
N ASN A 28 -5.43 -14.27 14.04
CA ASN A 28 -6.81 -14.53 13.63
C ASN A 28 -6.90 -15.19 12.26
N ARG A 29 -5.85 -15.12 11.47
CA ARG A 29 -5.80 -15.73 10.14
C ARG A 29 -5.31 -17.16 10.15
N SER A 30 -4.99 -17.72 11.28
CA SER A 30 -4.54 -19.11 11.37
C SER A 30 -5.55 -20.04 10.71
N GLY A 31 -5.10 -20.82 9.73
CA GLY A 31 -5.97 -21.73 9.01
C GLY A 31 -6.64 -21.16 7.76
N LEU A 32 -6.54 -19.87 7.53
CA LEU A 32 -7.07 -19.27 6.30
C LEU A 32 -6.07 -19.38 5.15
N ASN A 33 -6.60 -19.40 3.93
CA ASN A 33 -5.77 -19.32 2.74
C ASN A 33 -5.06 -17.97 2.67
N LYS A 34 -3.91 -17.92 2.01
CA LYS A 34 -3.03 -16.74 1.99
C LYS A 34 -3.71 -15.47 1.52
N SER A 35 -4.59 -15.57 0.52
CA SER A 35 -5.27 -14.40 -0.03
C SER A 35 -6.70 -14.24 0.46
N ALA A 36 -7.15 -15.08 1.38
CA ALA A 36 -8.49 -14.94 1.93
C ALA A 36 -8.60 -13.66 2.74
N PRO A 37 -9.69 -12.89 2.58
CA PRO A 37 -9.83 -11.65 3.33
C PRO A 37 -10.11 -11.94 4.80
N ASP A 38 -9.68 -11.00 5.64
CA ASP A 38 -10.03 -11.01 7.05
C ASP A 38 -11.55 -10.85 7.19
N GLU A 39 -12.11 -11.34 8.29
CA GLU A 39 -13.55 -11.33 8.47
C GLU A 39 -14.15 -9.92 8.43
N ASP A 40 -13.46 -8.95 9.01
CA ASP A 40 -13.94 -7.58 9.08
C ASP A 40 -13.73 -6.78 7.80
N LYS A 41 -12.90 -7.26 6.88
CA LYS A 41 -12.63 -6.62 5.58
C LYS A 41 -12.49 -5.10 5.67
N PRO A 42 -11.52 -4.57 6.43
CA PRO A 42 -11.45 -3.12 6.64
C PRO A 42 -11.20 -2.34 5.35
N PHE A 43 -10.72 -3.00 4.30
CA PHE A 43 -10.42 -2.37 3.02
C PHE A 43 -11.41 -2.75 1.92
N ASP A 44 -12.59 -3.27 2.31
CA ASP A 44 -13.59 -3.72 1.35
C ASP A 44 -14.03 -2.58 0.43
N GLY A 45 -14.03 -2.85 -0.87
CA GLY A 45 -14.39 -1.87 -1.87
C GLY A 45 -13.35 -0.81 -2.16
N LYS A 46 -12.18 -0.88 -1.50
CA LYS A 46 -11.11 0.09 -1.70
C LYS A 46 -9.99 -0.46 -2.56
N SER A 47 -9.23 0.43 -3.16
CA SER A 47 -8.14 0.05 -4.04
C SER A 47 -6.87 0.83 -3.72
N MET A 48 -5.73 0.19 -3.97
CA MET A 48 -4.41 0.78 -3.78
C MET A 48 -3.62 0.68 -5.07
N ALA A 49 -3.06 1.79 -5.51
CA ALA A 49 -2.11 1.81 -6.63
C ALA A 49 -0.70 1.76 -6.08
N MET A 50 0.13 0.93 -6.69
CA MET A 50 1.52 0.75 -6.28
C MET A 50 2.45 1.05 -7.44
N ILE A 51 3.47 1.86 -7.18
CA ILE A 51 4.51 2.18 -8.16
C ILE A 51 5.86 1.87 -7.52
N PHE A 52 6.66 1.06 -8.21
CA PHE A 52 8.01 0.71 -7.77
C PHE A 52 8.99 1.16 -8.84
N GLU A 53 9.92 2.05 -8.48
CA GLU A 53 10.99 2.46 -9.40
C GLU A 53 11.98 1.35 -9.65
N LYS A 54 12.23 0.53 -8.64
CA LYS A 54 13.10 -0.64 -8.77
C LYS A 54 12.30 -1.91 -8.55
N PRO A 55 12.59 -2.97 -9.31
CA PRO A 55 11.95 -4.26 -9.06
C PRO A 55 12.21 -4.71 -7.62
N SER A 56 11.16 -5.09 -6.94
CA SER A 56 11.26 -5.60 -5.57
C SER A 56 10.16 -6.63 -5.38
N THR A 57 10.47 -7.88 -5.70
CA THR A 57 9.49 -8.95 -5.66
C THR A 57 8.86 -9.12 -4.29
N ARG A 58 9.69 -9.13 -3.23
CA ARG A 58 9.16 -9.32 -1.88
C ARG A 58 8.22 -8.20 -1.46
N THR A 59 8.60 -6.96 -1.69
CA THR A 59 7.80 -5.82 -1.29
C THR A 59 6.49 -5.78 -2.08
N ARG A 60 6.56 -6.04 -3.39
CA ARG A 60 5.37 -6.07 -4.24
C ARG A 60 4.40 -7.15 -3.77
N MET A 61 4.88 -8.38 -3.55
CA MET A 61 4.04 -9.46 -3.08
C MET A 61 3.48 -9.18 -1.71
N SER A 62 4.29 -8.65 -0.81
CA SER A 62 3.86 -8.33 0.55
C SER A 62 2.69 -7.35 0.57
N PHE A 63 2.81 -6.25 -0.17
CA PHE A 63 1.72 -5.26 -0.22
C PHE A 63 0.50 -5.79 -0.97
N ASP A 64 0.71 -6.49 -2.08
CA ASP A 64 -0.41 -7.03 -2.87
C ASP A 64 -1.24 -8.00 -2.04
N ILE A 65 -0.58 -8.93 -1.37
CA ILE A 65 -1.28 -9.90 -0.52
C ILE A 65 -1.92 -9.22 0.69
N ALA A 66 -1.23 -8.25 1.28
CA ALA A 66 -1.79 -7.51 2.43
C ALA A 66 -3.10 -6.82 2.08
N VAL A 67 -3.17 -6.19 0.91
CA VAL A 67 -4.39 -5.52 0.45
C VAL A 67 -5.52 -6.54 0.29
N LYS A 68 -5.22 -7.71 -0.29
CA LYS A 68 -6.22 -8.77 -0.44
C LYS A 68 -6.69 -9.29 0.90
N GLN A 69 -5.78 -9.47 1.85
CA GLN A 69 -6.15 -9.91 3.19
C GLN A 69 -7.04 -8.92 3.92
N LEU A 70 -6.93 -7.64 3.58
CA LEU A 70 -7.81 -6.61 4.15
C LEU A 70 -9.10 -6.44 3.36
N GLY A 71 -9.30 -7.22 2.30
CA GLY A 71 -10.53 -7.22 1.52
C GLY A 71 -10.54 -6.29 0.33
N GLY A 72 -9.41 -5.63 0.05
CA GLY A 72 -9.31 -4.67 -1.04
C GLY A 72 -8.71 -5.22 -2.32
N SER A 73 -8.41 -4.34 -3.23
CA SER A 73 -7.76 -4.66 -4.49
C SER A 73 -6.55 -3.77 -4.71
N SER A 74 -5.63 -4.22 -5.55
CA SER A 74 -4.41 -3.49 -5.86
C SER A 74 -4.20 -3.39 -7.36
N ILE A 75 -3.54 -2.31 -7.76
CA ILE A 75 -3.11 -2.08 -9.14
C ILE A 75 -1.62 -1.80 -9.08
N ILE A 76 -0.84 -2.60 -9.80
CA ILE A 76 0.61 -2.40 -9.86
C ILE A 76 0.92 -1.70 -11.19
N LEU A 77 1.49 -0.52 -11.10
CA LEU A 77 1.80 0.29 -12.27
C LEU A 77 3.28 0.21 -12.60
N ASN A 78 3.55 0.07 -13.89
CA ASN A 78 4.93 0.07 -14.37
C ASN A 78 5.42 1.51 -14.47
N PRO A 79 6.54 1.86 -13.81
CA PRO A 79 7.06 3.24 -13.86
C PRO A 79 7.42 3.68 -15.28
N ASP A 80 7.76 2.76 -16.19
CA ASP A 80 8.07 3.11 -17.57
C ASP A 80 6.85 3.62 -18.33
N GLY A 81 5.65 3.27 -17.89
CA GLY A 81 4.41 3.77 -18.48
C GLY A 81 3.92 5.06 -17.87
N ILE A 82 4.60 5.56 -16.86
CA ILE A 82 4.23 6.76 -16.14
C ILE A 82 5.40 7.74 -16.23
N HIS A 83 5.18 8.90 -16.79
CA HIS A 83 6.25 9.87 -17.00
C HIS A 83 6.46 10.80 -15.81
N TYR A 84 6.47 10.23 -14.60
CA TYR A 84 6.71 11.04 -13.41
C TYR A 84 8.21 11.32 -13.24
N GLY A 85 8.52 12.50 -12.73
CA GLY A 85 9.89 12.91 -12.48
C GLY A 85 10.67 13.24 -13.74
N LYS A 86 10.00 13.25 -14.90
CA LYS A 86 10.60 13.61 -16.18
C LYS A 86 9.73 14.63 -16.88
N GLY A 87 10.37 15.64 -17.46
CA GLY A 87 9.64 16.67 -18.19
C GLY A 87 8.69 17.43 -17.31
N GLU A 88 7.44 17.48 -17.71
CA GLU A 88 6.42 18.31 -17.06
C GLU A 88 5.73 17.65 -15.88
N GLU A 89 5.78 16.31 -15.81
CA GLU A 89 5.06 15.61 -14.78
C GLU A 89 5.97 15.23 -13.61
N THR A 90 5.63 15.73 -12.43
CA THR A 90 6.36 15.42 -11.20
C THR A 90 5.74 14.22 -10.50
N LEU A 91 6.49 13.63 -9.57
CA LEU A 91 5.99 12.54 -8.74
C LEU A 91 4.73 12.95 -7.98
N LYS A 92 4.72 14.19 -7.50
CA LYS A 92 3.56 14.73 -6.77
C LYS A 92 2.34 14.80 -7.68
N ASP A 93 2.51 15.28 -8.91
CA ASP A 93 1.41 15.37 -9.86
C ASP A 93 0.85 14.00 -10.21
N THR A 94 1.73 13.03 -10.41
CA THR A 94 1.31 11.65 -10.67
C THR A 94 0.50 11.10 -9.50
N ALA A 95 0.96 11.31 -8.28
CA ALA A 95 0.26 10.84 -7.09
C ALA A 95 -1.12 11.50 -6.95
N GLN A 96 -1.23 12.80 -7.28
CA GLN A 96 -2.51 13.49 -7.23
C GLN A 96 -3.49 12.93 -8.25
N VAL A 97 -3.03 12.68 -9.47
CA VAL A 97 -3.88 12.08 -10.51
C VAL A 97 -4.35 10.70 -10.07
N LEU A 98 -3.44 9.87 -9.58
CA LEU A 98 -3.80 8.51 -9.14
C LEU A 98 -4.78 8.54 -7.97
N SER A 99 -4.67 9.51 -7.08
CA SER A 99 -5.56 9.61 -5.92
C SER A 99 -7.01 9.90 -6.29
N GLU A 100 -7.27 10.33 -7.52
CA GLU A 100 -8.64 10.49 -8.02
C GLU A 100 -9.27 9.14 -8.40
N TYR A 101 -8.45 8.12 -8.64
CA TYR A 101 -8.92 6.80 -9.07
C TYR A 101 -8.86 5.75 -7.97
N VAL A 102 -7.95 5.90 -7.02
CA VAL A 102 -7.74 4.90 -5.97
C VAL A 102 -7.77 5.57 -4.60
N ASP A 103 -7.90 4.74 -3.57
CA ASP A 103 -8.00 5.23 -2.18
C ASP A 103 -6.64 5.44 -1.54
N ILE A 104 -5.64 4.66 -1.95
CA ILE A 104 -4.28 4.73 -1.42
C ILE A 104 -3.29 4.64 -2.56
N VAL A 105 -2.24 5.44 -2.49
CA VAL A 105 -1.11 5.36 -3.42
C VAL A 105 0.14 5.00 -2.62
N MET A 106 0.84 3.96 -3.07
CA MET A 106 2.11 3.55 -2.49
C MET A 106 3.21 3.75 -3.51
N LEU A 107 4.24 4.47 -3.11
CA LEU A 107 5.39 4.77 -3.98
C LEU A 107 6.66 4.29 -3.30
N ARG A 108 7.47 3.55 -4.04
CA ARG A 108 8.81 3.21 -3.59
C ARG A 108 9.81 3.77 -4.59
N THR A 109 10.53 4.79 -4.16
CA THR A 109 11.51 5.46 -5.01
C THR A 109 12.90 4.90 -4.79
N SER A 110 13.79 5.17 -5.75
CA SER A 110 15.15 4.63 -5.74
C SER A 110 16.18 5.58 -5.18
N SER A 111 15.78 6.69 -4.62
CA SER A 111 16.72 7.68 -4.09
C SER A 111 17.44 7.18 -2.85
#